data_8e8810b5809432bc82824bcd88480f3e
#
_entry.id   8e8810b5809432bc82824bcd88480f3e
#
_cell.length_a   1.000
_cell.length_b   1.000
_cell.length_c   1.000
_cell.angle_alpha   90.00
_cell.angle_beta   90.00
_cell.angle_gamma   90.00
#
_symmetry.space_group_name_H-M   'P 1'
#
loop_
_entity.id
_entity.type
_entity.pdbx_description
1 polymer ?
#
loop_
_entity_poly.entity_id
_entity_poly.type
_entity_poly.pdbx_seq_one_letter_code
_entity_poly.pdbx_strand_id
1 'polypeptide(L)'
;MEKLQVFSPLEAVDLRCVRGERTLFQGLSFTLRGGELLRIGGANGSGKTSLLRIVCGLLEPDRGEVRWGGESIRRLKEEFWARMIYIGHANALKDDMSAAENLGVACALAGIVADERQIAAALARLGLSGRENPPVRALSQGQRRRAALARLALGAAVPLWVLDEPFTALDAAAVEDVQSLIRGHVSRGGGVLYTTHHEASIGAAVSRRIDLAGT
;
A
#
# COMPACT_ATOMS: atom_id res chain seq x y z
N MET A 1 7.49 13.35 -16.80
CA MET A 1 7.12 13.19 -15.38
C MET A 1 5.61 13.38 -15.27
N GLU A 2 4.90 12.31 -15.01
CA GLU A 2 3.46 12.34 -14.79
C GLU A 2 3.18 13.11 -13.49
N LYS A 3 2.29 14.11 -13.54
CA LYS A 3 1.93 14.90 -12.36
C LYS A 3 1.10 14.02 -11.43
N LEU A 4 1.45 14.02 -10.13
CA LEU A 4 0.62 13.40 -9.10
C LEU A 4 -0.79 14.02 -9.18
N GLN A 5 -1.82 13.18 -9.12
CA GLN A 5 -3.19 13.66 -8.95
C GLN A 5 -3.31 14.37 -7.60
N VAL A 6 -4.14 15.41 -7.53
CA VAL A 6 -4.32 16.17 -6.27
C VAL A 6 -4.77 15.22 -5.17
N PHE A 7 -4.04 15.19 -4.06
CA PHE A 7 -4.36 14.38 -2.89
C PHE A 7 -5.51 15.04 -2.12
N SER A 8 -6.59 14.31 -1.96
CA SER A 8 -7.68 14.72 -1.05
C SER A 8 -7.46 14.05 0.33
N PRO A 9 -7.76 14.71 1.46
CA PRO A 9 -7.59 14.11 2.77
C PRO A 9 -8.33 12.77 2.89
N LEU A 10 -7.62 11.76 3.41
CA LEU A 10 -8.21 10.50 3.85
C LEU A 10 -8.54 10.61 5.33
N GLU A 11 -9.79 10.42 5.70
CA GLU A 11 -10.27 10.57 7.07
C GLU A 11 -10.90 9.26 7.54
N ALA A 12 -10.43 8.76 8.68
CA ALA A 12 -11.10 7.72 9.46
C ALA A 12 -11.86 8.41 10.60
N VAL A 13 -13.16 8.13 10.73
CA VAL A 13 -14.05 8.81 11.70
C VAL A 13 -14.71 7.77 12.59
N ASP A 14 -14.36 7.78 13.89
CA ASP A 14 -14.95 6.96 14.96
C ASP A 14 -15.04 5.46 14.59
N LEU A 15 -13.98 4.92 14.00
CA LEU A 15 -13.97 3.53 13.55
C LEU A 15 -13.99 2.54 14.72
N ARG A 16 -14.86 1.53 14.60
CA ARG A 16 -14.86 0.33 15.44
C ARG A 16 -14.71 -0.90 14.56
N CYS A 17 -13.91 -1.86 15.01
CA CYS A 17 -13.77 -3.16 14.36
C CYS A 17 -13.81 -4.29 15.38
N VAL A 18 -14.73 -5.23 15.16
CA VAL A 18 -14.90 -6.45 15.96
C VAL A 18 -14.64 -7.66 15.08
N ARG A 19 -13.98 -8.68 15.63
CA ARG A 19 -13.76 -9.98 14.97
C ARG A 19 -14.05 -11.11 15.93
N GLY A 20 -15.09 -11.89 15.62
CA GLY A 20 -15.67 -12.82 16.58
C GLY A 20 -16.16 -12.06 17.80
N GLU A 21 -15.72 -12.45 19.00
CA GLU A 21 -16.07 -11.78 20.26
C GLU A 21 -15.08 -10.68 20.66
N ARG A 22 -13.99 -10.49 19.88
CA ARG A 22 -12.92 -9.55 20.22
C ARG A 22 -13.08 -8.20 19.51
N THR A 23 -13.16 -7.10 20.28
CA THR A 23 -13.00 -5.75 19.77
C THR A 23 -11.51 -5.49 19.47
N LEU A 24 -11.15 -5.27 18.21
CA LEU A 24 -9.79 -4.98 17.81
C LEU A 24 -9.41 -3.51 18.09
N PHE A 25 -10.33 -2.59 17.80
CA PHE A 25 -10.23 -1.17 18.14
C PHE A 25 -11.62 -0.53 18.12
N GLN A 26 -11.75 0.59 18.84
CA GLN A 26 -12.95 1.44 18.83
C GLN A 26 -12.60 2.90 19.03
N GLY A 27 -13.45 3.79 18.52
CA GLY A 27 -13.26 5.24 18.62
C GLY A 27 -12.06 5.77 17.83
N LEU A 28 -11.52 4.97 16.89
CA LEU A 28 -10.32 5.32 16.15
C LEU A 28 -10.64 6.40 15.11
N SER A 29 -9.98 7.54 15.24
CA SER A 29 -10.11 8.64 14.29
C SER A 29 -8.73 9.17 13.91
N PHE A 30 -8.52 9.41 12.62
CA PHE A 30 -7.31 10.06 12.11
C PHE A 30 -7.54 10.66 10.73
N THR A 31 -6.64 11.55 10.34
CA THR A 31 -6.57 12.11 9.00
C THR A 31 -5.18 11.88 8.43
N LEU A 32 -5.09 11.47 7.15
CA LEU A 32 -3.87 11.45 6.36
C LEU A 32 -3.99 12.50 5.26
N ARG A 33 -2.95 13.34 5.12
CA ARG A 33 -2.89 14.39 4.09
C ARG A 33 -1.82 14.09 3.05
N GLY A 34 -1.86 14.81 1.94
CA GLY A 34 -0.78 14.77 0.95
C GLY A 34 0.56 15.19 1.54
N GLY A 35 1.63 14.50 1.18
CA GLY A 35 2.96 14.72 1.75
C GLY A 35 3.18 14.07 3.13
N GLU A 36 2.21 13.28 3.63
CA GLU A 36 2.33 12.61 4.93
C GLU A 36 2.58 11.10 4.80
N LEU A 37 3.36 10.58 5.72
CA LEU A 37 3.59 9.17 5.96
C LEU A 37 2.96 8.79 7.30
N LEU A 38 1.96 7.90 7.31
CA LEU A 38 1.29 7.44 8.51
C LEU A 38 1.56 5.96 8.76
N ARG A 39 2.27 5.67 9.86
CA ARG A 39 2.54 4.31 10.32
C ARG A 39 1.46 3.85 11.28
N ILE A 40 0.90 2.68 11.04
CA ILE A 40 0.03 1.98 11.99
C ILE A 40 0.88 0.95 12.75
N GLY A 41 1.04 1.18 14.03
CA GLY A 41 1.73 0.30 14.97
C GLY A 41 0.76 -0.56 15.76
N GLY A 42 1.31 -1.44 16.60
CA GLY A 42 0.56 -2.33 17.49
C GLY A 42 1.03 -3.77 17.43
N ALA A 43 0.68 -4.56 18.46
CA ALA A 43 1.03 -5.97 18.57
C ALA A 43 0.43 -6.82 17.43
N ASN A 44 0.91 -8.06 17.27
CA ASN A 44 0.28 -9.01 16.36
C ASN A 44 -1.16 -9.28 16.81
N GLY A 45 -2.08 -9.28 15.83
CA GLY A 45 -3.52 -9.44 16.12
C GLY A 45 -4.22 -8.19 16.66
N SER A 46 -3.57 -7.02 16.72
CA SER A 46 -4.21 -5.76 17.15
C SER A 46 -5.16 -5.16 16.12
N GLY A 47 -5.25 -5.75 14.92
CA GLY A 47 -6.19 -5.27 13.89
C GLY A 47 -5.57 -4.39 12.80
N LYS A 48 -4.23 -4.29 12.69
CA LYS A 48 -3.54 -3.48 11.66
C LYS A 48 -4.04 -3.77 10.25
N THR A 49 -4.00 -5.03 9.82
CA THR A 49 -4.50 -5.45 8.51
C THR A 49 -6.01 -5.17 8.35
N SER A 50 -6.80 -5.35 9.42
CA SER A 50 -8.23 -5.05 9.40
C SER A 50 -8.46 -3.55 9.18
N LEU A 51 -7.69 -2.70 9.85
CA LEU A 51 -7.75 -1.24 9.63
C LEU A 51 -7.40 -0.87 8.19
N LEU A 52 -6.30 -1.43 7.64
CA LEU A 52 -5.95 -1.15 6.25
C LEU A 52 -7.05 -1.61 5.28
N ARG A 53 -7.66 -2.76 5.51
CA ARG A 53 -8.79 -3.25 4.70
C ARG A 53 -10.03 -2.35 4.81
N ILE A 54 -10.30 -1.81 6.00
CA ILE A 54 -11.40 -0.83 6.20
C ILE A 54 -11.10 0.44 5.42
N VAL A 55 -9.87 0.96 5.50
CA VAL A 55 -9.44 2.14 4.75
C VAL A 55 -9.55 1.94 3.24
N CYS A 56 -9.28 0.73 2.75
CA CYS A 56 -9.41 0.39 1.33
C CYS A 56 -10.85 0.09 0.89
N GLY A 57 -11.83 0.10 1.81
CA GLY A 57 -13.22 -0.30 1.51
C GLY A 57 -13.39 -1.81 1.26
N LEU A 58 -12.39 -2.63 1.59
CA LEU A 58 -12.42 -4.09 1.48
C LEU A 58 -13.05 -4.78 2.70
N LEU A 59 -13.31 -4.02 3.73
CA LEU A 59 -13.90 -4.46 4.98
C LEU A 59 -14.77 -3.36 5.54
N GLU A 60 -15.99 -3.70 5.97
CA GLU A 60 -16.87 -2.76 6.65
C GLU A 60 -16.47 -2.62 8.13
N PRO A 61 -16.34 -1.40 8.66
CA PRO A 61 -16.26 -1.20 10.11
C PRO A 61 -17.61 -1.46 10.78
N ASP A 62 -17.61 -1.93 12.04
CA ASP A 62 -18.82 -2.12 12.82
C ASP A 62 -19.44 -0.76 13.22
N ARG A 63 -18.64 0.30 13.27
CA ARG A 63 -19.08 1.70 13.47
C ARG A 63 -18.09 2.64 12.81
N GLY A 64 -18.59 3.85 12.48
CA GLY A 64 -17.81 4.89 11.85
C GLY A 64 -17.72 4.73 10.34
N GLU A 65 -16.92 5.56 9.73
CA GLU A 65 -16.73 5.55 8.28
C GLU A 65 -15.36 6.07 7.87
N VAL A 66 -14.97 5.78 6.62
CA VAL A 66 -13.80 6.35 5.96
C VAL A 66 -14.28 7.32 4.89
N ARG A 67 -13.63 8.48 4.81
CA ARG A 67 -13.92 9.54 3.83
C ARG A 67 -12.68 9.86 3.01
N TRP A 68 -12.90 10.25 1.78
CA TRP A 68 -11.90 10.80 0.87
C TRP A 68 -12.37 12.17 0.38
N GLY A 69 -11.65 13.23 0.75
CA GLY A 69 -12.08 14.60 0.43
C GLY A 69 -13.42 14.97 1.03
N GLY A 70 -13.74 14.46 2.24
CA GLY A 70 -15.00 14.69 2.94
C GLY A 70 -16.15 13.78 2.52
N GLU A 71 -16.02 13.01 1.43
CA GLU A 71 -17.06 12.10 0.95
C GLU A 71 -16.77 10.64 1.36
N SER A 72 -17.81 9.89 1.75
CA SER A 72 -17.68 8.48 2.13
C SER A 72 -17.15 7.64 0.98
N ILE A 73 -16.09 6.86 1.23
CA ILE A 73 -15.50 5.96 0.22
C ILE A 73 -16.48 4.91 -0.29
N ARG A 74 -17.53 4.60 0.47
CA ARG A 74 -18.61 3.69 0.05
C ARG A 74 -19.46 4.27 -1.07
N ARG A 75 -19.56 5.60 -1.17
CA ARG A 75 -20.26 6.29 -2.26
C ARG A 75 -19.37 6.42 -3.48
N LEU A 76 -18.10 6.72 -3.26
CA LEU A 76 -17.10 6.92 -4.33
C LEU A 76 -16.73 5.63 -5.06
N LYS A 77 -16.70 4.47 -4.38
CA LYS A 77 -16.39 3.14 -4.94
C LYS A 77 -15.20 3.15 -5.92
N GLU A 78 -15.46 2.95 -7.22
CA GLU A 78 -14.46 2.87 -8.27
C GLU A 78 -13.60 4.14 -8.37
N GLU A 79 -14.19 5.32 -8.14
CA GLU A 79 -13.43 6.58 -8.14
C GLU A 79 -12.39 6.62 -7.03
N PHE A 80 -12.71 6.11 -5.85
CA PHE A 80 -11.75 6.00 -4.75
C PHE A 80 -10.69 4.94 -5.06
N TRP A 81 -11.08 3.77 -5.59
CA TRP A 81 -10.13 2.71 -5.91
C TRP A 81 -9.14 3.10 -7.01
N ALA A 82 -9.56 3.93 -7.99
CA ALA A 82 -8.65 4.49 -8.99
C ALA A 82 -7.60 5.46 -8.40
N ARG A 83 -7.80 5.93 -7.16
CA ARG A 83 -6.91 6.88 -6.46
C ARG A 83 -6.00 6.22 -5.44
N MET A 84 -5.98 4.89 -5.37
CA MET A 84 -5.15 4.20 -4.40
C MET A 84 -4.43 2.98 -4.98
N ILE A 85 -3.26 2.67 -4.41
CA ILE A 85 -2.61 1.37 -4.55
C ILE A 85 -2.65 0.69 -3.19
N TYR A 86 -3.26 -0.48 -3.14
CA TYR A 86 -3.18 -1.36 -1.97
C TYR A 86 -2.23 -2.53 -2.26
N ILE A 87 -1.22 -2.70 -1.40
CA ILE A 87 -0.36 -3.89 -1.38
C ILE A 87 -0.55 -4.57 -0.03
N GLY A 88 -1.27 -5.66 -0.04
CA GLY A 88 -1.58 -6.45 1.14
C GLY A 88 -0.42 -7.33 1.60
N HIS A 89 -0.66 -8.08 2.68
CA HIS A 89 0.30 -9.07 3.18
C HIS A 89 0.54 -10.18 2.15
N ALA A 90 -0.50 -10.67 1.49
CA ALA A 90 -0.39 -11.57 0.34
C ALA A 90 0.02 -10.78 -0.92
N ASN A 91 0.94 -11.34 -1.71
CA ASN A 91 1.48 -10.66 -2.89
C ASN A 91 0.48 -10.51 -4.04
N ALA A 92 -0.64 -11.27 -4.03
CA ALA A 92 -1.69 -11.26 -5.06
C ALA A 92 -1.14 -11.48 -6.49
N LEU A 93 -0.17 -12.38 -6.62
CA LEU A 93 0.43 -12.78 -7.90
C LEU A 93 -0.16 -14.12 -8.36
N LYS A 94 -0.31 -14.27 -9.68
CA LYS A 94 -0.67 -15.53 -10.33
C LYS A 94 0.59 -16.34 -10.57
N ASP A 95 0.67 -17.54 -10.00
CA ASP A 95 1.87 -18.38 -10.00
C ASP A 95 2.32 -18.83 -11.39
N ASP A 96 1.38 -19.02 -12.33
CA ASP A 96 1.64 -19.45 -13.70
C ASP A 96 2.04 -18.32 -14.65
N MET A 97 1.81 -17.08 -14.27
CA MET A 97 2.23 -15.88 -15.00
C MET A 97 3.62 -15.45 -14.58
N SER A 98 4.35 -14.79 -15.49
CA SER A 98 5.63 -14.16 -15.18
C SER A 98 5.46 -12.92 -14.28
N ALA A 99 6.57 -12.40 -13.74
CA ALA A 99 6.55 -11.15 -12.98
C ALA A 99 6.12 -9.97 -13.85
N ALA A 100 6.55 -9.93 -15.13
CA ALA A 100 6.16 -8.89 -16.07
C ALA A 100 4.67 -8.93 -16.39
N GLU A 101 4.09 -10.10 -16.68
CA GLU A 101 2.67 -10.26 -16.94
C GLU A 101 1.82 -9.89 -15.72
N ASN A 102 2.19 -10.36 -14.51
CA ASN A 102 1.51 -9.99 -13.28
C ASN A 102 1.51 -8.47 -13.05
N LEU A 103 2.66 -7.83 -13.25
CA LEU A 103 2.77 -6.37 -13.10
C LEU A 103 1.95 -5.63 -14.14
N GLY A 104 1.96 -6.08 -15.40
CA GLY A 104 1.15 -5.51 -16.48
C GLY A 104 -0.35 -5.59 -16.18
N VAL A 105 -0.84 -6.77 -15.75
CA VAL A 105 -2.25 -6.95 -15.35
C VAL A 105 -2.60 -6.07 -14.15
N ALA A 106 -1.74 -6.02 -13.12
CA ALA A 106 -2.00 -5.19 -11.94
C ALA A 106 -2.05 -3.69 -12.28
N CYS A 107 -1.22 -3.22 -13.22
CA CYS A 107 -1.26 -1.86 -13.72
C CYS A 107 -2.53 -1.58 -14.53
N ALA A 108 -2.90 -2.47 -15.45
CA ALA A 108 -4.11 -2.33 -16.27
C ALA A 108 -5.38 -2.26 -15.40
N LEU A 109 -5.50 -3.12 -14.38
CA LEU A 109 -6.61 -3.10 -13.43
C LEU A 109 -6.67 -1.80 -12.59
N ALA A 110 -5.53 -1.15 -12.37
CA ALA A 110 -5.43 0.12 -11.65
C ALA A 110 -5.54 1.34 -12.58
N GLY A 111 -5.80 1.15 -13.87
CA GLY A 111 -5.82 2.23 -14.85
C GLY A 111 -4.45 2.86 -15.14
N ILE A 112 -3.36 2.18 -14.76
CA ILE A 112 -1.98 2.62 -15.01
C ILE A 112 -1.57 2.10 -16.38
N VAL A 113 -1.27 3.01 -17.30
CA VAL A 113 -0.72 2.66 -18.63
C VAL A 113 0.80 2.49 -18.50
N ALA A 114 1.29 1.32 -18.84
CA ALA A 114 2.72 1.02 -18.84
C ALA A 114 3.07 0.10 -20.02
N ASP A 115 4.12 0.46 -20.74
CA ASP A 115 4.68 -0.39 -21.81
C ASP A 115 5.65 -1.45 -21.23
N GLU A 116 6.10 -2.38 -22.10
CA GLU A 116 7.01 -3.45 -21.69
C GLU A 116 8.34 -2.93 -21.14
N ARG A 117 8.85 -1.81 -21.65
CA ARG A 117 10.10 -1.19 -21.17
C ARG A 117 9.93 -0.61 -19.78
N GLN A 118 8.80 0.04 -19.53
CA GLN A 118 8.46 0.59 -18.21
C GLN A 118 8.26 -0.52 -17.18
N ILE A 119 7.60 -1.62 -17.57
CA ILE A 119 7.42 -2.80 -16.73
C ILE A 119 8.79 -3.42 -16.38
N ALA A 120 9.65 -3.64 -17.38
CA ALA A 120 10.99 -4.19 -17.15
C ALA A 120 11.84 -3.26 -16.25
N ALA A 121 11.80 -1.94 -16.48
CA ALA A 121 12.50 -0.97 -15.65
C ALA A 121 12.00 -0.95 -14.20
N ALA A 122 10.68 -1.09 -13.97
CA ALA A 122 10.10 -1.17 -12.63
C ALA A 122 10.55 -2.44 -11.89
N LEU A 123 10.60 -3.58 -12.58
CA LEU A 123 11.10 -4.83 -12.02
C LEU A 123 12.61 -4.75 -11.74
N ALA A 124 13.39 -4.21 -12.68
CA ALA A 124 14.83 -4.00 -12.51
C ALA A 124 15.16 -3.11 -11.31
N ARG A 125 14.36 -2.05 -11.08
CA ARG A 125 14.50 -1.17 -9.91
C ARG A 125 14.35 -1.90 -8.59
N LEU A 126 13.57 -2.98 -8.55
CA LEU A 126 13.40 -3.85 -7.38
C LEU A 126 14.35 -5.08 -7.42
N GLY A 127 15.42 -5.04 -8.20
CA GLY A 127 16.43 -6.09 -8.25
C GLY A 127 15.95 -7.39 -8.93
N LEU A 128 15.02 -7.29 -9.88
CA LEU A 128 14.51 -8.43 -10.64
C LEU A 128 14.99 -8.46 -12.10
N SER A 129 16.11 -7.79 -12.42
CA SER A 129 16.74 -7.88 -13.76
C SER A 129 17.07 -9.34 -14.11
N GLY A 130 16.61 -9.78 -15.30
CA GLY A 130 16.73 -11.15 -15.76
C GLY A 130 15.78 -12.16 -15.11
N ARG A 131 14.80 -11.68 -14.35
CA ARG A 131 13.75 -12.48 -13.69
C ARG A 131 12.34 -12.05 -14.11
N GLU A 132 12.22 -11.29 -15.18
CA GLU A 132 10.97 -10.72 -15.66
C GLU A 132 10.02 -11.79 -16.23
N ASN A 133 10.59 -12.77 -16.96
CA ASN A 133 9.84 -13.72 -17.78
C ASN A 133 9.59 -15.10 -17.14
N PRO A 134 10.40 -15.62 -16.20
CA PRO A 134 10.05 -16.88 -15.55
C PRO A 134 8.71 -16.78 -14.79
N PRO A 135 7.93 -17.89 -14.74
CA PRO A 135 6.69 -17.90 -13.99
C PRO A 135 6.95 -17.64 -12.48
N VAL A 136 6.05 -16.93 -11.82
CA VAL A 136 6.19 -16.49 -10.43
C VAL A 136 6.42 -17.67 -9.48
N ARG A 137 5.88 -18.87 -9.77
CA ARG A 137 6.15 -20.08 -8.98
C ARG A 137 7.64 -20.44 -8.90
N ALA A 138 8.48 -20.03 -9.86
CA ALA A 138 9.93 -20.24 -9.85
C ALA A 138 10.71 -19.18 -9.06
N LEU A 139 10.05 -18.11 -8.60
CA LEU A 139 10.64 -17.04 -7.82
C LEU A 139 10.67 -17.38 -6.33
N SER A 140 11.75 -16.96 -5.64
CA SER A 140 11.81 -17.00 -4.18
C SER A 140 10.72 -16.09 -3.55
N GLN A 141 10.44 -16.28 -2.26
CA GLN A 141 9.45 -15.45 -1.54
C GLN A 141 9.83 -13.95 -1.60
N GLY A 142 11.11 -13.62 -1.40
CA GLY A 142 11.59 -12.23 -1.51
C GLY A 142 11.43 -11.67 -2.94
N GLN A 143 11.72 -12.47 -3.97
CA GLN A 143 11.52 -12.08 -5.37
C GLN A 143 10.03 -11.86 -5.70
N ARG A 144 9.13 -12.72 -5.20
CA ARG A 144 7.67 -12.53 -5.32
C ARG A 144 7.24 -11.21 -4.62
N ARG A 145 7.78 -10.93 -3.44
CA ARG A 145 7.48 -9.68 -2.73
C ARG A 145 7.94 -8.46 -3.52
N ARG A 146 9.15 -8.50 -4.07
CA ARG A 146 9.68 -7.43 -4.94
C ARG A 146 8.83 -7.24 -6.20
N ALA A 147 8.39 -8.32 -6.85
CA ALA A 147 7.49 -8.24 -8.02
C ALA A 147 6.17 -7.55 -7.69
N ALA A 148 5.54 -7.87 -6.55
CA ALA A 148 4.32 -7.18 -6.10
C ALA A 148 4.54 -5.69 -5.82
N LEU A 149 5.70 -5.33 -5.22
CA LEU A 149 6.07 -3.96 -4.88
C LEU A 149 6.51 -3.13 -6.10
N ALA A 150 6.91 -3.76 -7.21
CA ALA A 150 7.29 -3.06 -8.44
C ALA A 150 6.16 -2.16 -8.99
N ARG A 151 4.89 -2.46 -8.66
CA ARG A 151 3.74 -1.61 -9.00
C ARG A 151 3.87 -0.18 -8.44
N LEU A 152 4.56 0.01 -7.32
CA LEU A 152 4.80 1.34 -6.74
C LEU A 152 5.66 2.23 -7.66
N ALA A 153 6.58 1.64 -8.41
CA ALA A 153 7.41 2.40 -9.34
C ALA A 153 6.60 2.94 -10.52
N LEU A 154 5.56 2.22 -10.97
CA LEU A 154 4.67 2.63 -12.06
C LEU A 154 3.49 3.46 -11.58
N GLY A 155 3.06 3.28 -10.33
CA GLY A 155 1.94 3.98 -9.73
C GLY A 155 2.29 5.32 -9.09
N ALA A 156 3.34 5.99 -9.55
CA ALA A 156 3.80 7.25 -8.95
C ALA A 156 2.79 8.40 -9.04
N ALA A 157 1.86 8.35 -10.00
CA ALA A 157 0.79 9.34 -10.17
C ALA A 157 -0.44 9.06 -9.27
N VAL A 158 -0.59 7.83 -8.76
CA VAL A 158 -1.71 7.44 -7.87
C VAL A 158 -1.50 8.06 -6.49
N PRO A 159 -2.43 8.89 -5.97
CA PRO A 159 -2.14 9.73 -4.81
C PRO A 159 -1.96 8.97 -3.49
N LEU A 160 -2.73 7.91 -3.25
CA LEU A 160 -2.73 7.18 -1.98
C LEU A 160 -2.08 5.80 -2.12
N TRP A 161 -1.11 5.51 -1.26
CA TRP A 161 -0.56 4.16 -1.11
C TRP A 161 -0.91 3.58 0.27
N VAL A 162 -1.45 2.37 0.28
CA VAL A 162 -1.78 1.61 1.49
C VAL A 162 -0.98 0.31 1.46
N LEU A 163 -0.05 0.14 2.41
CA LEU A 163 0.96 -0.92 2.36
C LEU A 163 0.93 -1.76 3.64
N ASP A 164 0.61 -3.05 3.50
CA ASP A 164 0.59 -3.98 4.63
C ASP A 164 1.91 -4.76 4.70
N GLU A 165 2.73 -4.46 5.69
CA GLU A 165 4.06 -5.05 5.93
C GLU A 165 4.95 -5.05 4.66
N PRO A 166 5.20 -3.87 4.02
CA PRO A 166 5.89 -3.82 2.72
C PRO A 166 7.31 -4.39 2.75
N PHE A 167 7.98 -4.40 3.90
CA PHE A 167 9.38 -4.79 4.04
C PHE A 167 9.60 -6.27 4.37
N THR A 168 8.53 -7.04 4.61
CA THR A 168 8.62 -8.46 4.94
C THR A 168 9.27 -9.25 3.81
N ALA A 169 10.19 -10.16 4.15
CA ALA A 169 10.96 -11.02 3.24
C ALA A 169 11.88 -10.27 2.25
N LEU A 170 12.20 -9.01 2.51
CA LEU A 170 13.16 -8.23 1.73
C LEU A 170 14.54 -8.22 2.43
N ASP A 171 15.59 -8.20 1.62
CA ASP A 171 16.94 -7.88 2.08
C ASP A 171 17.13 -6.35 2.25
N ALA A 172 18.24 -5.94 2.83
CA ALA A 172 18.52 -4.54 3.13
C ALA A 172 18.50 -3.63 1.89
N ALA A 173 19.00 -4.12 0.75
CA ALA A 173 19.01 -3.36 -0.50
C ALA A 173 17.59 -3.13 -1.02
N ALA A 174 16.74 -4.17 -1.05
CA ALA A 174 15.36 -4.05 -1.46
C ALA A 174 14.52 -3.20 -0.49
N VAL A 175 14.81 -3.25 0.81
CA VAL A 175 14.18 -2.34 1.80
C VAL A 175 14.48 -0.88 1.43
N GLU A 176 15.75 -0.54 1.14
CA GLU A 176 16.15 0.82 0.76
C GLU A 176 15.49 1.27 -0.55
N ASP A 177 15.39 0.39 -1.56
CA ASP A 177 14.69 0.69 -2.82
C ASP A 177 13.22 1.04 -2.57
N VAL A 178 12.52 0.25 -1.75
CA VAL A 178 11.11 0.50 -1.40
C VAL A 178 10.97 1.77 -0.57
N GLN A 179 11.85 2.01 0.40
CA GLN A 179 11.87 3.26 1.17
C GLN A 179 12.10 4.47 0.28
N SER A 180 13.01 4.37 -0.70
CA SER A 180 13.26 5.42 -1.69
C SER A 180 12.02 5.73 -2.53
N LEU A 181 11.27 4.69 -2.96
CA LEU A 181 9.98 4.87 -3.65
C LEU A 181 8.97 5.62 -2.78
N ILE A 182 8.84 5.23 -1.50
CA ILE A 182 7.91 5.85 -0.55
C ILE A 182 8.30 7.32 -0.30
N ARG A 183 9.59 7.60 -0.02
CA ARG A 183 10.10 8.97 0.17
C ARG A 183 9.80 9.84 -1.06
N GLY A 184 10.11 9.34 -2.24
CA GLY A 184 9.85 10.05 -3.49
C GLY A 184 8.37 10.30 -3.74
N HIS A 185 7.48 9.39 -3.34
CA HIS A 185 6.03 9.57 -3.45
C HIS A 185 5.53 10.65 -2.49
N VAL A 186 5.90 10.58 -1.23
CA VAL A 186 5.55 11.57 -0.19
C VAL A 186 6.07 12.96 -0.55
N SER A 187 7.32 13.07 -1.02
CA SER A 187 7.91 14.37 -1.42
C SER A 187 7.20 15.04 -2.58
N ARG A 188 6.51 14.28 -3.44
CA ARG A 188 5.67 14.81 -4.52
C ARG A 188 4.24 15.14 -4.08
N GLY A 189 3.92 15.01 -2.79
CA GLY A 189 2.59 15.30 -2.24
C GLY A 189 1.65 14.09 -2.16
N GLY A 190 2.13 12.86 -2.41
CA GLY A 190 1.36 11.64 -2.16
C GLY A 190 1.25 11.33 -0.68
N GLY A 191 0.22 10.58 -0.28
CA GLY A 191 0.05 10.09 1.08
C GLY A 191 0.30 8.58 1.18
N VAL A 192 0.94 8.15 2.26
CA VAL A 192 1.21 6.72 2.48
C VAL A 192 0.74 6.30 3.86
N LEU A 193 -0.11 5.27 3.89
CA LEU A 193 -0.53 4.56 5.10
C LEU A 193 0.14 3.18 5.09
N TYR A 194 0.86 2.81 6.15
CA TYR A 194 1.54 1.52 6.16
C TYR A 194 1.62 0.89 7.54
N THR A 195 1.74 -0.44 7.55
CA THR A 195 2.09 -1.23 8.73
C THR A 195 3.52 -1.73 8.61
N THR A 196 4.23 -1.86 9.71
CA THR A 196 5.51 -2.57 9.74
C THR A 196 5.90 -2.95 11.16
N HIS A 197 6.59 -4.08 11.29
CA HIS A 197 7.31 -4.47 12.50
C HIS A 197 8.76 -4.00 12.48
N HIS A 198 9.27 -3.52 11.35
CA HIS A 198 10.60 -2.94 11.26
C HIS A 198 10.64 -1.55 11.92
N GLU A 199 11.64 -1.34 12.78
CA GLU A 199 11.84 -0.05 13.45
C GLU A 199 12.50 1.00 12.55
N ALA A 200 12.97 0.61 11.37
CA ALA A 200 13.67 1.51 10.45
C ALA A 200 12.78 2.69 10.04
N SER A 201 13.27 3.89 10.30
CA SER A 201 12.63 5.13 9.84
C SER A 201 12.75 5.25 8.33
N ILE A 202 11.63 5.53 7.65
CA ILE A 202 11.62 5.77 6.20
C ILE A 202 12.23 7.15 5.86
N GLY A 203 12.43 8.03 6.85
CA GLY A 203 13.07 9.34 6.63
C GLY A 203 12.22 10.32 5.82
N ALA A 204 10.89 10.25 5.93
CA ALA A 204 10.00 11.25 5.34
C ALA A 204 9.89 12.50 6.22
N ALA A 205 9.71 13.67 5.59
CA ALA A 205 9.67 14.96 6.29
C ALA A 205 8.51 15.07 7.29
N VAL A 206 7.37 14.46 6.99
CA VAL A 206 6.21 14.38 7.89
C VAL A 206 5.85 12.92 8.10
N SER A 207 6.28 12.36 9.23
CA SER A 207 5.98 10.99 9.63
C SER A 207 5.20 11.00 10.94
N ARG A 208 4.05 10.32 10.95
CA ARG A 208 3.19 10.17 12.12
C ARG A 208 2.98 8.69 12.41
N ARG A 209 2.70 8.37 13.67
CA ARG A 209 2.41 7.01 14.12
C ARG A 209 1.11 6.98 14.91
N ILE A 210 0.33 5.94 14.69
CA ILE A 210 -0.82 5.57 15.48
C ILE A 210 -0.61 4.14 15.94
N ASP A 211 -0.67 3.91 17.25
CA ASP A 211 -0.60 2.57 17.81
C ASP A 211 -2.01 2.07 18.12
N LEU A 212 -2.36 0.92 17.55
CA LEU A 212 -3.57 0.22 17.94
C LEU A 212 -3.32 -0.42 19.30
N ALA A 213 -3.95 0.15 20.34
CA ALA A 213 -3.96 -0.45 21.66
C ALA A 213 -4.72 -1.79 21.54
N GLY A 214 -4.02 -2.91 21.79
CA GLY A 214 -4.69 -4.19 21.96
C GLY A 214 -5.55 -4.11 23.21
N THR A 215 -6.85 -4.30 23.08
CA THR A 215 -7.77 -4.52 24.20
C THR A 215 -7.69 -5.95 24.67
#